data_ea9ee8c1665ef1f093fe1fb9a8430de9
#
_entry.id   ea9ee8c1665ef1f093fe1fb9a8430de9
#
_cell.length_a   1.000
_cell.length_b   1.000
_cell.length_c   1.000
_cell.angle_alpha   90.00
_cell.angle_beta   90.00
_cell.angle_gamma   90.00
#
_symmetry.space_group_name_H-M   'P 1'
#
loop_
_entity.id
_entity.type
_entity.pdbx_description
1 polymer ?
#
loop_
_entity_poly.entity_id
_entity_poly.type
_entity_poly.pdbx_seq_one_letter_code
_entity_poly.pdbx_strand_id
1 'polypeptide(L)'
;MGLVLKSNDYNIKIDSNKIIGVMGKDYDRFLVSIKGRDISYIGKLDSFYTNSVYDEINLYENDNNIIEMYLNKLLLNKDFLKKKISDLSSGEKHLLRYLIGFIQNKNIIIIDEPFMDLDYNYKKRIIYLLNEMINNKTVIIGSFSSDIIYSIASKVLLINDNNYFYGDIKRVFSDLDILSLYNIKMPEIVKFVALARNNKGIMIDYSNDVRDLIKDVYRNV
;
A
#
# COMPACT_ATOMS: atom_id res chain seq x y z
N MET A 1 -9.70 12.32 -13.42
CA MET A 1 -9.18 13.60 -12.89
C MET A 1 -7.77 13.34 -12.38
N GLY A 2 -6.83 14.22 -12.56
CA GLY A 2 -5.44 13.98 -12.14
C GLY A 2 -5.11 14.75 -10.87
N LEU A 3 -4.34 14.15 -9.98
CA LEU A 3 -3.77 14.74 -8.78
C LEU A 3 -2.31 15.08 -9.03
N VAL A 4 -1.80 16.15 -8.44
CA VAL A 4 -0.39 16.51 -8.52
C VAL A 4 0.27 16.25 -7.17
N LEU A 5 1.21 15.31 -7.14
CA LEU A 5 2.08 15.10 -5.99
C LEU A 5 3.24 16.08 -6.05
N LYS A 6 3.36 16.88 -5.00
CA LYS A 6 4.45 17.84 -4.86
C LYS A 6 5.40 17.35 -3.78
N SER A 7 6.67 17.19 -4.13
CA SER A 7 7.77 16.95 -3.23
C SER A 7 8.83 18.04 -3.39
N ASN A 8 9.96 17.93 -2.69
CA ASN A 8 11.04 18.90 -2.86
C ASN A 8 11.62 18.89 -4.28
N ASP A 9 11.72 17.70 -4.89
CA ASP A 9 12.43 17.47 -6.15
C ASP A 9 11.49 17.11 -7.31
N TYR A 10 10.20 16.83 -7.04
CA TYR A 10 9.27 16.32 -8.00
C TYR A 10 7.92 17.03 -7.99
N ASN A 11 7.34 17.16 -9.18
CA ASN A 11 5.98 17.63 -9.40
C ASN A 11 5.29 16.66 -10.37
N ILE A 12 4.73 15.58 -9.83
CA ILE A 12 4.27 14.43 -10.60
C ILE A 12 2.75 14.41 -10.67
N LYS A 13 2.23 14.36 -11.89
CA LYS A 13 0.79 14.16 -12.11
C LYS A 13 0.45 12.68 -12.09
N ILE A 14 -0.47 12.30 -11.21
CA ILE A 14 -0.96 10.92 -11.04
C ILE A 14 -2.48 10.84 -11.20
N ASP A 15 -3.00 9.63 -11.37
CA ASP A 15 -4.42 9.37 -11.35
C ASP A 15 -4.98 9.50 -9.92
N SER A 16 -6.18 10.09 -9.79
CA SER A 16 -6.92 10.09 -8.52
C SER A 16 -7.78 8.84 -8.37
N ASN A 17 -8.20 8.56 -7.14
CA ASN A 17 -9.12 7.45 -6.81
C ASN A 17 -8.59 6.08 -7.27
N LYS A 18 -7.32 5.83 -7.00
CA LYS A 18 -6.63 4.58 -7.30
C LYS A 18 -5.64 4.21 -6.21
N ILE A 19 -5.24 2.95 -6.20
CA ILE A 19 -4.05 2.52 -5.49
C ILE A 19 -2.86 2.65 -6.44
N ILE A 20 -1.88 3.45 -6.04
CA ILE A 20 -0.66 3.72 -6.79
C ILE A 20 0.53 3.19 -5.99
N GLY A 21 1.26 2.26 -6.59
CA GLY A 21 2.53 1.77 -6.03
C GLY A 21 3.64 2.79 -6.27
N VAL A 22 4.56 2.92 -5.30
CA VAL A 22 5.79 3.71 -5.45
C VAL A 22 6.97 2.81 -5.12
N MET A 23 7.92 2.73 -6.03
CA MET A 23 9.11 1.87 -5.92
C MET A 23 10.36 2.57 -6.44
N GLY A 24 11.50 1.98 -6.15
CA GLY A 24 12.81 2.45 -6.58
C GLY A 24 13.70 2.82 -5.42
N LYS A 25 14.93 3.23 -5.71
CA LYS A 25 15.97 3.46 -4.70
C LYS A 25 15.58 4.51 -3.64
N ASP A 26 14.89 5.57 -4.07
CA ASP A 26 14.59 6.73 -3.22
C ASP A 26 13.08 6.86 -2.91
N TYR A 27 12.30 5.78 -3.04
CA TYR A 27 10.86 5.84 -2.85
C TYR A 27 10.45 6.31 -1.44
N ASP A 28 11.16 5.89 -0.41
CA ASP A 28 10.91 6.24 0.99
C ASP A 28 11.13 7.75 1.24
N ARG A 29 12.24 8.31 0.74
CA ARG A 29 12.49 9.76 0.77
C ARG A 29 11.40 10.53 0.04
N PHE A 30 10.99 10.03 -1.13
CA PHE A 30 9.91 10.65 -1.89
C PHE A 30 8.61 10.66 -1.09
N LEU A 31 8.19 9.54 -0.49
CA LEU A 31 6.95 9.47 0.29
C LEU A 31 6.94 10.48 1.45
N VAL A 32 8.02 10.55 2.22
CA VAL A 32 8.15 11.49 3.34
C VAL A 32 8.21 12.95 2.85
N SER A 33 8.71 13.19 1.64
CA SER A 33 8.82 14.53 1.07
C SER A 33 7.52 15.08 0.50
N ILE A 34 6.50 14.23 0.28
CA ILE A 34 5.19 14.67 -0.23
C ILE A 34 4.50 15.54 0.82
N LYS A 35 4.20 16.78 0.44
CA LYS A 35 3.59 17.76 1.32
C LYS A 35 2.15 18.05 0.93
N GLY A 36 1.28 18.16 1.93
CA GLY A 36 -0.11 18.55 1.72
C GLY A 36 -0.90 18.49 3.02
N ARG A 37 -1.88 19.38 3.17
CA ARG A 37 -2.76 19.40 4.35
C ARG A 37 -3.78 18.27 4.36
N ASP A 38 -4.03 17.70 3.18
CA ASP A 38 -5.06 16.66 2.96
C ASP A 38 -4.42 15.28 2.76
N ILE A 39 -3.34 15.02 3.48
CA ILE A 39 -2.57 13.78 3.43
C ILE A 39 -2.53 13.15 4.81
N SER A 40 -2.81 11.85 4.87
CA SER A 40 -2.55 10.98 6.00
C SER A 40 -1.36 10.07 5.67
N TYR A 41 -0.41 9.95 6.60
CA TYR A 41 0.77 9.11 6.43
C TYR A 41 0.74 7.93 7.42
N ILE A 42 0.84 6.72 6.90
CA ILE A 42 0.91 5.45 7.64
C ILE A 42 2.27 4.82 7.31
N GLY A 43 3.21 4.91 8.21
CA GLY A 43 4.57 4.43 7.95
C GLY A 43 5.31 4.01 9.20
N LYS A 44 6.60 3.78 9.05
CA LYS A 44 7.53 3.50 10.14
C LYS A 44 7.79 4.75 10.98
N LEU A 45 6.80 5.21 11.71
CA LEU A 45 7.06 6.18 12.77
C LEU A 45 7.61 5.41 13.97
N ASP A 46 8.81 5.76 14.39
CA ASP A 46 9.50 5.06 15.48
C ASP A 46 8.91 5.37 16.85
N SER A 47 8.07 6.41 16.97
CA SER A 47 7.48 6.86 18.24
C SER A 47 6.03 7.30 18.08
N PHE A 48 5.27 7.05 19.13
CA PHE A 48 3.98 7.67 19.38
C PHE A 48 4.18 8.82 20.39
N TYR A 49 3.27 9.79 20.41
CA TYR A 49 3.37 10.98 21.26
C TYR A 49 2.93 10.73 22.68
N THR A 50 2.09 9.72 22.91
CA THR A 50 1.50 9.40 24.21
C THR A 50 1.87 7.99 24.68
N ASN A 51 1.47 7.64 25.90
CA ASN A 51 1.73 6.34 26.50
C ASN A 51 0.55 5.36 26.36
N SER A 52 -0.64 5.84 26.00
CA SER A 52 -1.83 5.01 25.86
C SER A 52 -2.41 5.08 24.44
N VAL A 53 -3.02 3.98 24.01
CA VAL A 53 -3.69 3.90 22.71
C VAL A 53 -4.81 4.94 22.59
N TYR A 54 -5.62 5.07 23.67
CA TYR A 54 -6.74 6.02 23.69
C TYR A 54 -6.28 7.46 23.55
N ASP A 55 -5.27 7.89 24.33
CA ASP A 55 -4.75 9.26 24.27
C ASP A 55 -4.11 9.55 22.91
N GLU A 56 -3.42 8.57 22.31
CA GLU A 56 -2.80 8.72 20.99
C GLU A 56 -3.85 8.95 19.92
N ILE A 57 -4.93 8.19 19.93
CA ILE A 57 -6.04 8.35 18.97
C ILE A 57 -6.71 9.70 19.13
N ASN A 58 -6.92 10.15 20.37
CA ASN A 58 -7.58 11.42 20.68
C ASN A 58 -6.80 12.66 20.21
N LEU A 59 -5.51 12.54 19.86
CA LEU A 59 -4.77 13.61 19.20
C LEU A 59 -5.30 13.91 17.78
N TYR A 60 -6.02 12.96 17.17
CA TYR A 60 -6.45 13.02 15.78
C TYR A 60 -7.97 13.04 15.61
N GLU A 61 -8.71 12.39 16.53
CA GLU A 61 -10.16 12.27 16.49
C GLU A 61 -10.73 12.07 17.91
N ASN A 62 -11.78 12.79 18.25
CA ASN A 62 -12.45 12.72 19.55
C ASN A 62 -13.88 12.16 19.48
N ASP A 63 -14.42 11.92 18.29
CA ASP A 63 -15.72 11.29 18.12
C ASP A 63 -15.61 9.78 18.32
N ASN A 64 -16.12 9.30 19.46
CA ASN A 64 -16.10 7.88 19.79
C ASN A 64 -16.83 7.00 18.74
N ASN A 65 -17.84 7.52 18.04
CA ASN A 65 -18.54 6.75 17.01
C ASN A 65 -17.62 6.50 15.80
N ILE A 66 -16.84 7.51 15.42
CA ILE A 66 -15.84 7.38 14.34
C ILE A 66 -14.74 6.40 14.77
N ILE A 67 -14.23 6.53 15.98
CA ILE A 67 -13.20 5.63 16.52
C ILE A 67 -13.72 4.17 16.53
N GLU A 68 -14.91 3.93 17.08
CA GLU A 68 -15.51 2.59 17.12
C GLU A 68 -15.78 2.02 15.72
N MET A 69 -16.23 2.84 14.80
CA MET A 69 -16.43 2.42 13.41
C MET A 69 -15.14 1.88 12.79
N TYR A 70 -14.01 2.58 12.97
CA TYR A 70 -12.73 2.13 12.39
C TYR A 70 -12.08 0.99 13.19
N LEU A 71 -12.28 0.89 14.51
CA LEU A 71 -11.90 -0.30 15.28
C LEU A 71 -12.58 -1.54 14.69
N ASN A 72 -13.90 -1.49 14.49
CA ASN A 72 -14.65 -2.58 13.90
C ASN A 72 -14.18 -2.90 12.47
N LYS A 73 -13.93 -1.88 11.65
CA LYS A 73 -13.38 -2.05 10.31
C LYS A 73 -12.02 -2.75 10.32
N LEU A 74 -11.17 -2.51 11.31
CA LEU A 74 -9.87 -3.15 11.49
C LEU A 74 -9.92 -4.45 12.29
N LEU A 75 -11.11 -4.93 12.68
CA LEU A 75 -11.32 -6.11 13.53
C LEU A 75 -10.63 -6.00 14.91
N LEU A 76 -10.51 -4.79 15.42
CA LEU A 76 -10.00 -4.51 16.75
C LEU A 76 -11.15 -4.39 17.74
N ASN A 77 -10.99 -4.98 18.95
CA ASN A 77 -11.98 -4.85 20.00
C ASN A 77 -11.78 -3.55 20.81
N LYS A 78 -12.79 -3.18 21.63
CA LYS A 78 -12.71 -1.96 22.46
C LYS A 78 -11.62 -2.03 23.54
N ASP A 79 -11.19 -3.22 23.94
CA ASP A 79 -10.11 -3.37 24.92
C ASP A 79 -8.76 -2.94 24.35
N PHE A 80 -8.63 -2.88 23.04
CA PHE A 80 -7.46 -2.31 22.38
C PHE A 80 -7.19 -0.86 22.83
N LEU A 81 -8.23 -0.05 23.04
CA LEU A 81 -8.12 1.34 23.52
C LEU A 81 -7.54 1.46 24.93
N LYS A 82 -7.70 0.42 25.75
CA LYS A 82 -7.22 0.42 27.15
C LYS A 82 -5.74 0.07 27.29
N LYS A 83 -5.10 -0.35 26.20
CA LYS A 83 -3.70 -0.81 26.22
C LYS A 83 -2.74 0.37 26.34
N LYS A 84 -1.59 0.12 26.97
CA LYS A 84 -0.43 0.99 26.87
C LYS A 84 0.28 0.71 25.57
N ILE A 85 0.85 1.73 24.94
CA ILE A 85 1.57 1.58 23.67
C ILE A 85 2.83 0.72 23.84
N SER A 86 3.47 0.75 25.03
CA SER A 86 4.59 -0.13 25.37
C SER A 86 4.25 -1.61 25.29
N ASP A 87 3.00 -1.97 25.56
CA ASP A 87 2.55 -3.36 25.69
C ASP A 87 2.06 -3.92 24.35
N LEU A 88 2.00 -3.08 23.29
CA LEU A 88 1.61 -3.49 21.95
C LEU A 88 2.75 -4.26 21.27
N SER A 89 2.40 -5.37 20.62
CA SER A 89 3.27 -6.03 19.65
C SER A 89 3.56 -5.11 18.45
N SER A 90 4.58 -5.44 17.64
CA SER A 90 4.89 -4.69 16.40
C SER A 90 3.71 -4.63 15.44
N GLY A 91 3.00 -5.75 15.25
CA GLY A 91 1.78 -5.80 14.45
C GLY A 91 0.65 -4.93 15.01
N GLU A 92 0.42 -4.94 16.33
CA GLU A 92 -0.58 -4.08 16.97
C GLU A 92 -0.21 -2.58 16.86
N LYS A 93 1.06 -2.24 16.95
CA LYS A 93 1.54 -0.87 16.69
C LYS A 93 1.26 -0.46 15.25
N HIS A 94 1.45 -1.38 14.31
CA HIS A 94 1.14 -1.12 12.90
C HIS A 94 -0.37 -0.93 12.68
N LEU A 95 -1.22 -1.75 13.32
CA LEU A 95 -2.68 -1.57 13.29
C LEU A 95 -3.12 -0.24 13.93
N LEU A 96 -2.47 0.20 15.01
CA LEU A 96 -2.73 1.53 15.60
C LEU A 96 -2.41 2.66 14.59
N ARG A 97 -1.33 2.54 13.83
CA ARG A 97 -1.01 3.52 12.76
C ARG A 97 -2.06 3.52 11.66
N TYR A 98 -2.57 2.35 11.26
CA TYR A 98 -3.69 2.27 10.31
C TYR A 98 -4.95 2.94 10.87
N LEU A 99 -5.28 2.67 12.13
CA LEU A 99 -6.43 3.29 12.79
C LEU A 99 -6.31 4.81 12.76
N ILE A 100 -5.18 5.35 13.22
CA ILE A 100 -4.89 6.80 13.21
C ILE A 100 -4.94 7.37 11.78
N GLY A 101 -4.34 6.68 10.82
CA GLY A 101 -4.33 7.13 9.44
C GLY A 101 -5.71 7.20 8.80
N PHE A 102 -6.59 6.25 9.13
CA PHE A 102 -7.93 6.18 8.57
C PHE A 102 -8.92 7.16 9.23
N ILE A 103 -8.85 7.34 10.56
CA ILE A 103 -9.75 8.26 11.27
C ILE A 103 -9.54 9.72 10.86
N GLN A 104 -8.33 10.11 10.44
CA GLN A 104 -8.05 11.45 9.93
C GLN A 104 -8.85 11.82 8.66
N ASN A 105 -9.43 10.84 8.01
CA ASN A 105 -10.33 10.98 6.85
C ASN A 105 -9.80 11.86 5.70
N LYS A 106 -8.48 11.85 5.44
CA LYS A 106 -7.84 12.63 4.37
C LYS A 106 -8.13 12.05 2.98
N ASN A 107 -8.07 12.87 1.94
CA ASN A 107 -8.30 12.45 0.56
C ASN A 107 -7.13 11.66 -0.03
N ILE A 108 -5.92 11.84 0.52
CA ILE A 108 -4.73 11.09 0.14
C ILE A 108 -4.22 10.32 1.35
N ILE A 109 -4.02 9.02 1.17
CA ILE A 109 -3.45 8.13 2.18
C ILE A 109 -2.12 7.60 1.64
N ILE A 110 -1.04 7.89 2.32
CA ILE A 110 0.29 7.37 2.02
C ILE A 110 0.58 6.24 3.00
N ILE A 111 1.00 5.09 2.49
CA ILE A 111 1.35 3.91 3.29
C ILE A 111 2.75 3.46 2.90
N ASP A 112 3.65 3.43 3.86
CA ASP A 112 5.01 2.94 3.70
C ASP A 112 5.13 1.54 4.30
N GLU A 113 5.53 0.56 3.49
CA GLU A 113 5.59 -0.87 3.82
C GLU A 113 4.29 -1.42 4.42
N PRO A 114 3.22 -1.60 3.62
CA PRO A 114 1.83 -1.77 4.07
C PRO A 114 1.58 -3.00 4.94
N PHE A 115 2.42 -4.03 4.85
CA PHE A 115 2.15 -5.32 5.49
C PHE A 115 3.20 -5.77 6.50
N MET A 116 4.06 -4.84 6.92
CA MET A 116 5.09 -5.14 7.91
C MET A 116 4.46 -5.64 9.22
N ASP A 117 4.96 -6.76 9.73
CA ASP A 117 4.53 -7.39 10.98
C ASP A 117 3.03 -7.76 11.11
N LEU A 118 2.29 -7.74 10.00
CA LEU A 118 0.88 -8.15 9.97
C LEU A 118 0.75 -9.61 9.55
N ASP A 119 -0.15 -10.33 10.22
CA ASP A 119 -0.56 -11.66 9.78
C ASP A 119 -1.44 -11.62 8.51
N TYR A 120 -1.71 -12.81 7.96
CA TYR A 120 -2.47 -12.95 6.71
C TYR A 120 -3.88 -12.34 6.78
N ASN A 121 -4.58 -12.49 7.92
CA ASN A 121 -5.96 -12.02 8.08
C ASN A 121 -6.01 -10.49 8.06
N TYR A 122 -5.10 -9.84 8.79
CA TYR A 122 -4.98 -8.39 8.79
C TYR A 122 -4.55 -7.85 7.42
N LYS A 123 -3.57 -8.48 6.75
CA LYS A 123 -3.19 -8.12 5.36
C LYS A 123 -4.40 -8.11 4.44
N LYS A 124 -5.18 -9.19 4.44
CA LYS A 124 -6.39 -9.32 3.63
C LYS A 124 -7.43 -8.24 3.99
N ARG A 125 -7.60 -7.97 5.28
CA ARG A 125 -8.54 -6.95 5.76
C ARG A 125 -8.13 -5.55 5.32
N ILE A 126 -6.84 -5.20 5.44
CA ILE A 126 -6.30 -3.92 4.97
C ILE A 126 -6.53 -3.76 3.46
N ILE A 127 -6.19 -4.76 2.64
CA ILE A 127 -6.43 -4.72 1.20
C ILE A 127 -7.91 -4.45 0.88
N TYR A 128 -8.82 -5.14 1.58
CA TYR A 128 -10.26 -4.90 1.42
C TYR A 128 -10.63 -3.44 1.72
N LEU A 129 -10.17 -2.89 2.84
CA LEU A 129 -10.46 -1.50 3.24
C LEU A 129 -9.87 -0.48 2.25
N LEU A 130 -8.66 -0.71 1.75
CA LEU A 130 -8.04 0.17 0.75
C LEU A 130 -8.85 0.17 -0.55
N ASN A 131 -9.37 -0.99 -0.98
CA ASN A 131 -10.23 -1.07 -2.16
C ASN A 131 -11.60 -0.37 -1.97
N GLU A 132 -12.15 -0.36 -0.75
CA GLU A 132 -13.34 0.46 -0.47
C GLU A 132 -13.02 1.97 -0.53
N MET A 133 -11.86 2.36 -0.02
CA MET A 133 -11.46 3.78 0.08
C MET A 133 -11.20 4.44 -1.27
N ILE A 134 -10.76 3.72 -2.29
CA ILE A 134 -10.46 4.31 -3.62
C ILE A 134 -11.70 4.82 -4.37
N ASN A 135 -12.92 4.58 -3.88
CA ASN A 135 -14.12 5.20 -4.43
C ASN A 135 -14.07 6.74 -4.34
N ASN A 136 -13.41 7.27 -3.33
CA ASN A 136 -13.31 8.71 -3.07
C ASN A 136 -11.93 9.20 -2.60
N LYS A 137 -10.95 8.30 -2.44
CA LYS A 137 -9.60 8.62 -1.96
C LYS A 137 -8.54 8.08 -2.92
N THR A 138 -7.38 8.69 -2.87
CA THR A 138 -6.18 8.18 -3.55
C THR A 138 -5.26 7.54 -2.51
N VAL A 139 -4.84 6.31 -2.78
CA VAL A 139 -3.93 5.56 -1.89
C VAL A 139 -2.58 5.42 -2.58
N ILE A 140 -1.53 5.82 -1.90
CA ILE A 140 -0.14 5.74 -2.38
C ILE A 140 0.59 4.76 -1.48
N ILE A 141 1.15 3.70 -2.05
CA ILE A 141 1.80 2.63 -1.30
C ILE A 141 3.25 2.51 -1.74
N GLY A 142 4.17 2.73 -0.82
CA GLY A 142 5.59 2.46 -1.04
C GLY A 142 6.00 1.10 -0.52
N SER A 143 6.81 0.38 -1.29
CA SER A 143 7.44 -0.87 -0.85
C SER A 143 8.64 -1.21 -1.71
N PHE A 144 9.62 -1.89 -1.11
CA PHE A 144 10.72 -2.54 -1.87
C PHE A 144 10.26 -3.84 -2.55
N SER A 145 9.12 -4.41 -2.16
CA SER A 145 8.61 -5.66 -2.73
C SER A 145 7.76 -5.41 -3.96
N SER A 146 8.25 -5.80 -5.12
CA SER A 146 7.49 -5.78 -6.38
C SER A 146 6.25 -6.66 -6.33
N ASP A 147 6.30 -7.79 -5.61
CA ASP A 147 5.15 -8.68 -5.44
C ASP A 147 4.01 -8.01 -4.67
N ILE A 148 4.34 -7.27 -3.60
CA ILE A 148 3.34 -6.50 -2.85
C ILE A 148 2.70 -5.44 -3.76
N ILE A 149 3.51 -4.61 -4.40
CA ILE A 149 3.00 -3.53 -5.26
C ILE A 149 2.17 -4.09 -6.42
N TYR A 150 2.65 -5.15 -7.08
CA TYR A 150 1.93 -5.77 -8.19
C TYR A 150 0.58 -6.34 -7.78
N SER A 151 0.47 -6.89 -6.55
CA SER A 151 -0.76 -7.53 -6.06
C SER A 151 -1.88 -6.55 -5.70
N ILE A 152 -1.56 -5.29 -5.40
CA ILE A 152 -2.55 -4.35 -4.83
C ILE A 152 -2.71 -3.04 -5.62
N ALA A 153 -1.69 -2.61 -6.37
CA ALA A 153 -1.74 -1.35 -7.10
C ALA A 153 -2.29 -1.53 -8.52
N SER A 154 -2.89 -0.48 -9.05
CA SER A 154 -3.32 -0.42 -10.46
C SER A 154 -2.35 0.36 -11.35
N LYS A 155 -1.61 1.28 -10.75
CA LYS A 155 -0.56 2.08 -11.36
C LYS A 155 0.70 2.01 -10.52
N VAL A 156 1.84 2.28 -11.13
CA VAL A 156 3.12 2.34 -10.42
C VAL A 156 3.91 3.57 -10.82
N LEU A 157 4.53 4.20 -9.83
CA LEU A 157 5.50 5.25 -9.96
C LEU A 157 6.86 4.68 -9.55
N LEU A 158 7.79 4.62 -10.49
CA LEU A 158 9.17 4.25 -10.25
C LEU A 158 10.01 5.51 -10.08
N ILE A 159 10.86 5.55 -9.04
CA ILE A 159 11.69 6.70 -8.73
C ILE A 159 13.13 6.23 -8.54
N ASN A 160 14.06 6.92 -9.22
CA ASN A 160 15.49 6.69 -9.08
C ASN A 160 16.24 7.99 -9.33
N ASP A 161 16.99 8.48 -8.34
CA ASP A 161 17.68 9.76 -8.36
C ASP A 161 16.73 10.91 -8.79
N ASN A 162 16.98 11.60 -9.90
CA ASN A 162 16.14 12.71 -10.40
C ASN A 162 15.16 12.28 -11.50
N ASN A 163 15.01 10.97 -11.75
CA ASN A 163 14.15 10.44 -12.81
C ASN A 163 12.95 9.70 -12.21
N TYR A 164 11.84 9.75 -12.92
CA TYR A 164 10.68 8.95 -12.58
C TYR A 164 10.00 8.39 -13.84
N PHE A 165 9.29 7.29 -13.65
CA PHE A 165 8.39 6.70 -14.63
C PHE A 165 7.05 6.40 -13.97
N TYR A 166 5.95 6.81 -14.61
CA TYR A 166 4.60 6.53 -14.12
C TYR A 166 3.80 5.79 -15.20
N GLY A 167 3.20 4.65 -14.85
CA GLY A 167 2.49 3.84 -15.81
C GLY A 167 1.53 2.81 -15.22
N ASP A 168 0.89 2.07 -16.13
CA ASP A 168 0.03 0.94 -15.77
C ASP A 168 0.86 -0.20 -15.19
N ILE A 169 0.37 -0.80 -14.10
CA ILE A 169 1.11 -1.83 -13.36
C ILE A 169 1.52 -3.01 -14.25
N LYS A 170 0.58 -3.53 -15.05
CA LYS A 170 0.84 -4.70 -15.90
C LYS A 170 1.85 -4.38 -17.00
N ARG A 171 1.72 -3.21 -17.62
CA ARG A 171 2.64 -2.75 -18.66
C ARG A 171 4.06 -2.58 -18.13
N VAL A 172 4.20 -1.88 -17.00
CA VAL A 172 5.52 -1.60 -16.40
C VAL A 172 6.24 -2.87 -15.99
N PHE A 173 5.54 -3.79 -15.31
CA PHE A 173 6.16 -5.03 -14.85
C PHE A 173 6.35 -6.10 -15.93
N SER A 174 5.87 -5.89 -17.15
CA SER A 174 6.20 -6.72 -18.32
C SER A 174 7.34 -6.16 -19.17
N ASP A 175 7.82 -4.95 -18.88
CA ASP A 175 8.87 -4.26 -19.62
C ASP A 175 10.22 -4.39 -18.89
N LEU A 176 11.07 -5.29 -19.39
CA LEU A 176 12.38 -5.59 -18.80
C LEU A 176 13.34 -4.39 -18.82
N ASP A 177 13.26 -3.54 -19.83
CA ASP A 177 14.13 -2.38 -19.95
C ASP A 177 13.80 -1.35 -18.87
N ILE A 178 12.51 -1.10 -18.64
CA ILE A 178 12.05 -0.23 -17.56
C ILE A 178 12.47 -0.79 -16.20
N LEU A 179 12.24 -2.09 -15.94
CA LEU A 179 12.60 -2.71 -14.67
C LEU A 179 14.11 -2.64 -14.42
N SER A 180 14.92 -2.89 -15.46
CA SER A 180 16.38 -2.79 -15.37
C SER A 180 16.85 -1.36 -15.07
N LEU A 181 16.28 -0.35 -15.75
CA LEU A 181 16.62 1.06 -15.56
C LEU A 181 16.39 1.53 -14.13
N TYR A 182 15.33 1.04 -13.47
CA TYR A 182 14.97 1.40 -12.10
C TYR A 182 15.45 0.38 -11.05
N ASN A 183 16.23 -0.64 -11.46
CA ASN A 183 16.71 -1.72 -10.60
C ASN A 183 15.58 -2.42 -9.80
N ILE A 184 14.46 -2.68 -10.46
CA ILE A 184 13.29 -3.34 -9.88
C ILE A 184 13.27 -4.80 -10.31
N LYS A 185 13.06 -5.69 -9.35
CA LYS A 185 12.86 -7.12 -9.63
C LYS A 185 11.47 -7.33 -10.23
N MET A 186 11.40 -8.17 -11.28
CA MET A 186 10.11 -8.64 -11.77
C MET A 186 9.37 -9.42 -10.68
N PRO A 187 8.06 -9.17 -10.46
CA PRO A 187 7.25 -9.96 -9.54
C PRO A 187 7.30 -11.45 -9.89
N GLU A 188 7.36 -12.32 -8.88
CA GLU A 188 7.50 -13.77 -9.09
C GLU A 188 6.34 -14.34 -9.92
N ILE A 189 5.15 -13.81 -9.74
CA ILE A 189 3.97 -14.22 -10.51
C ILE A 189 4.09 -13.85 -12.01
N VAL A 190 4.60 -12.67 -12.33
CA VAL A 190 4.82 -12.23 -13.73
C VAL A 190 5.88 -13.10 -14.38
N LYS A 191 6.95 -13.40 -13.66
CA LYS A 191 8.03 -14.29 -14.09
C LYS A 191 7.50 -15.70 -14.35
N PHE A 192 6.67 -16.24 -13.45
CA PHE A 192 6.05 -17.56 -13.61
C PHE A 192 5.18 -17.62 -14.89
N VAL A 193 4.31 -16.63 -15.10
CA VAL A 193 3.45 -16.55 -16.30
C VAL A 193 4.29 -16.47 -17.58
N ALA A 194 5.35 -15.67 -17.58
CA ALA A 194 6.27 -15.58 -18.74
C ALA A 194 6.95 -16.92 -19.03
N LEU A 195 7.43 -17.63 -18.00
CA LEU A 195 8.05 -18.95 -18.15
C LEU A 195 7.06 -20.02 -18.63
N ALA A 196 5.83 -20.04 -18.12
CA ALA A 196 4.80 -20.96 -18.55
C ALA A 196 4.42 -20.77 -20.03
N ARG A 197 4.32 -19.52 -20.47
CA ARG A 197 4.07 -19.18 -21.88
C ARG A 197 5.21 -19.63 -22.79
N ASN A 198 6.46 -19.35 -22.42
CA ASN A 198 7.62 -19.64 -23.24
C ASN A 198 7.94 -21.13 -23.34
N ASN A 199 7.79 -21.89 -22.24
CA ASN A 199 8.21 -23.29 -22.18
C ASN A 199 7.12 -24.27 -22.59
N LYS A 200 5.84 -23.94 -22.42
CA LYS A 200 4.72 -24.87 -22.66
C LYS A 200 3.64 -24.31 -23.59
N GLY A 201 3.77 -23.11 -24.10
CA GLY A 201 2.73 -22.46 -24.92
C GLY A 201 1.42 -22.20 -24.18
N ILE A 202 1.41 -22.31 -22.83
CA ILE A 202 0.22 -22.17 -22.03
C ILE A 202 -0.13 -20.67 -21.91
N MET A 203 -1.30 -20.31 -22.43
CA MET A 203 -1.86 -18.96 -22.27
C MET A 203 -2.54 -18.90 -20.91
N ILE A 204 -1.88 -18.28 -19.94
CA ILE A 204 -2.44 -18.03 -18.62
C ILE A 204 -2.96 -16.59 -18.61
N ASP A 205 -4.26 -16.42 -18.47
CA ASP A 205 -4.87 -15.13 -18.22
C ASP A 205 -4.80 -14.88 -16.72
N TYR A 206 -3.77 -14.11 -16.30
CA TYR A 206 -3.52 -13.84 -14.91
C TYR A 206 -4.47 -12.77 -14.37
N SER A 207 -5.36 -13.19 -13.47
CA SER A 207 -6.01 -12.31 -12.51
C SER A 207 -5.12 -12.18 -11.26
N ASN A 208 -5.21 -11.07 -10.52
CA ASN A 208 -4.36 -10.79 -9.36
C ASN A 208 -4.52 -11.76 -8.16
N ASP A 209 -5.23 -12.89 -8.32
CA ASP A 209 -5.41 -13.93 -7.30
C ASP A 209 -4.65 -15.21 -7.73
N VAL A 210 -3.70 -15.65 -6.90
CA VAL A 210 -2.93 -16.89 -7.09
C VAL A 210 -3.84 -18.12 -7.24
N ARG A 211 -5.04 -18.11 -6.64
CA ARG A 211 -6.01 -19.19 -6.76
C ARG A 211 -6.62 -19.29 -8.15
N ASP A 212 -6.82 -18.15 -8.82
CA ASP A 212 -7.30 -18.13 -10.19
C ASP A 212 -6.19 -18.55 -11.15
N LEU A 213 -4.95 -18.18 -10.86
CA LEU A 213 -3.77 -18.69 -11.57
C LEU A 213 -3.68 -20.22 -11.48
N ILE A 214 -3.83 -20.78 -10.28
CA ILE A 214 -3.82 -22.24 -10.08
C ILE A 214 -4.94 -22.90 -10.88
N LYS A 215 -6.16 -22.35 -10.88
CA LYS A 215 -7.28 -22.87 -11.67
C LYS A 215 -6.99 -22.83 -13.17
N ASP A 216 -6.40 -21.72 -13.65
CA ASP A 216 -6.07 -21.58 -15.07
C ASP A 216 -4.93 -22.51 -15.50
N VAL A 217 -3.95 -22.75 -14.63
CA VAL A 217 -2.93 -23.80 -14.87
C VAL A 217 -3.58 -25.17 -15.00
N TYR A 218 -4.49 -25.54 -14.07
CA TYR A 218 -5.18 -26.85 -14.15
C TYR A 218 -6.13 -27.00 -15.34
N ARG A 219 -6.65 -25.91 -15.90
CA ARG A 219 -7.50 -25.96 -17.10
C ARG A 219 -6.71 -26.13 -18.40
N ASN A 220 -5.44 -25.76 -18.40
CA ASN A 220 -4.59 -25.72 -19.59
C ASN A 220 -3.48 -26.79 -19.58
N VAL A 221 -3.44 -27.67 -18.57
CA VAL A 221 -2.58 -28.85 -18.46
C VAL A 221 -3.43 -30.10 -18.58
#